data_f99631191bcb0db1451b0bf963c17f00
#
_entry.id   f99631191bcb0db1451b0bf963c17f00
#
_cell.length_a   1.000
_cell.length_b   1.000
_cell.length_c   1.000
_cell.angle_alpha   90.00
_cell.angle_beta   90.00
_cell.angle_gamma   90.00
#
_symmetry.space_group_name_H-M   'P 1'
#
loop_
_entity.id
_entity.type
_entity.pdbx_description
1 polymer ?
#
loop_
_entity_poly.entity_id
_entity_poly.type
_entity_poly.pdbx_seq_one_letter_code
_entity_poly.pdbx_strand_id
1 'polypeptide(L)'
;SGGKDSMLMAKLFQELQRYSKYPFEVEYLVMDPGYSPENRHVIEENARKLKIPVHIFESDIFDSVYNVEKSPCYLCARMRRGHLYNFAKELGCNKIALGHHYDDVIETILMGMLYGAQVQTMMPKLHSTNFEGMELIRPLYLIREDDIKAWRDYNHLHFIQCACKFTDTCTTCNNEETRSKRVEVKQLIAKLKETNPFVESNIFKSVENVNLDTVIGYKAGGVRHHFLDTYDEKGKNADAGNQEKADEKTDKKADEKAE
;
A
#
# COMPACT_ATOMS: atom_id res chain seq x y z
N SER A 1 -6.95 5.11 13.19
CA SER A 1 -6.09 4.25 14.02
C SER A 1 -5.43 5.01 15.18
N GLY A 2 -5.38 6.33 15.17
CA GLY A 2 -4.72 7.13 16.20
C GLY A 2 -3.19 7.07 16.22
N GLY A 3 -2.56 6.36 15.27
CA GLY A 3 -1.11 6.29 15.13
C GLY A 3 -0.51 7.49 14.41
N LYS A 4 0.84 7.60 14.42
CA LYS A 4 1.61 8.70 13.83
C LYS A 4 1.21 9.04 12.40
N ASP A 5 1.05 8.00 11.56
CA ASP A 5 0.78 8.15 10.12
C ASP A 5 -0.61 8.74 9.88
N SER A 6 -1.63 8.26 10.61
CA SER A 6 -2.99 8.76 10.48
C SER A 6 -3.16 10.19 11.01
N MET A 7 -2.43 10.55 12.08
CA MET A 7 -2.47 11.91 12.62
C MET A 7 -1.74 12.91 11.74
N LEU A 8 -0.58 12.54 11.16
CA LEU A 8 0.08 13.37 10.14
C LEU A 8 -0.83 13.57 8.93
N MET A 9 -1.43 12.48 8.42
CA MET A 9 -2.34 12.55 7.28
C MET A 9 -3.51 13.51 7.57
N ALA A 10 -4.10 13.45 8.76
CA ALA A 10 -5.17 14.35 9.18
C ALA A 10 -4.72 15.82 9.17
N LYS A 11 -3.50 16.11 9.65
CA LYS A 11 -2.93 17.47 9.59
C LYS A 11 -2.72 17.94 8.16
N LEU A 12 -2.21 17.08 7.29
CA LEU A 12 -2.03 17.41 5.88
C LEU A 12 -3.37 17.69 5.18
N PHE A 13 -4.43 16.94 5.50
CA PHE A 13 -5.76 17.24 4.98
C PHE A 13 -6.30 18.58 5.47
N GLN A 14 -6.06 18.95 6.74
CA GLN A 14 -6.44 20.29 7.23
C GLN A 14 -5.71 21.40 6.46
N GLU A 15 -4.43 21.22 6.17
CA GLU A 15 -3.66 22.20 5.37
C GLU A 15 -4.12 22.20 3.90
N LEU A 16 -4.38 21.04 3.32
CA LEU A 16 -4.92 20.95 1.95
C LEU A 16 -6.28 21.64 1.82
N GLN A 17 -7.19 21.52 2.80
CA GLN A 17 -8.46 22.22 2.79
C GLN A 17 -8.30 23.75 2.75
N ARG A 18 -7.26 24.31 3.38
CA ARG A 18 -6.98 25.75 3.39
C ARG A 18 -6.49 26.28 2.04
N TYR A 19 -5.74 25.46 1.30
CA TYR A 19 -5.03 25.89 0.08
C TYR A 19 -5.54 25.22 -1.18
N SER A 20 -6.50 24.28 -1.10
CA SER A 20 -7.03 23.58 -2.26
C SER A 20 -7.85 24.50 -3.16
N LYS A 21 -7.63 24.37 -4.46
CA LYS A 21 -8.47 25.01 -5.49
C LYS A 21 -9.83 24.33 -5.64
N TYR A 22 -9.94 23.08 -5.19
CA TYR A 22 -11.16 22.28 -5.28
C TYR A 22 -11.71 22.06 -3.88
N PRO A 23 -12.98 22.39 -3.63
CA PRO A 23 -13.60 22.13 -2.33
C PRO A 23 -13.76 20.63 -2.09
N PHE A 24 -13.44 20.20 -0.89
CA PHE A 24 -13.70 18.85 -0.40
C PHE A 24 -13.92 18.88 1.11
N GLU A 25 -14.69 17.93 1.59
CA GLU A 25 -14.97 17.74 3.01
C GLU A 25 -14.17 16.56 3.54
N VAL A 26 -13.81 16.61 4.82
CA VAL A 26 -13.02 15.55 5.48
C VAL A 26 -13.64 15.21 6.82
N GLU A 27 -13.93 13.92 6.99
CA GLU A 27 -14.32 13.34 8.27
C GLU A 27 -13.15 12.56 8.86
N TYR A 28 -12.86 12.82 10.14
CA TYR A 28 -11.73 12.19 10.83
C TYR A 28 -12.24 11.08 11.73
N LEU A 29 -12.15 9.83 11.26
CA LEU A 29 -12.70 8.68 11.93
C LEU A 29 -11.65 7.90 12.71
N VAL A 30 -11.89 7.63 13.96
CA VAL A 30 -11.13 6.70 14.79
C VAL A 30 -12.07 5.57 15.21
N MET A 31 -11.78 4.37 14.77
CA MET A 31 -12.49 3.20 15.25
C MET A 31 -11.77 2.66 16.48
N ASP A 32 -12.52 2.58 17.56
CA ASP A 32 -12.09 1.95 18.82
C ASP A 32 -12.54 0.47 18.81
N PRO A 33 -11.62 -0.47 18.65
CA PRO A 33 -11.95 -1.91 18.68
C PRO A 33 -11.98 -2.48 20.09
N GLY A 34 -11.98 -1.66 21.12
CA GLY A 34 -11.88 -1.98 22.54
C GLY A 34 -10.51 -1.63 23.13
N TYR A 35 -10.02 -0.42 22.87
CA TYR A 35 -8.76 0.08 23.44
C TYR A 35 -8.79 0.08 24.97
N SER A 36 -7.60 0.00 25.60
CA SER A 36 -7.49 0.34 27.02
C SER A 36 -7.78 1.84 27.22
N PRO A 37 -8.28 2.26 28.40
CA PRO A 37 -8.51 3.67 28.71
C PRO A 37 -7.28 4.54 28.47
N GLU A 38 -6.09 4.03 28.77
CA GLU A 38 -4.81 4.73 28.58
C GLU A 38 -4.52 4.96 27.10
N ASN A 39 -4.69 3.94 26.27
CA ASN A 39 -4.48 4.04 24.82
C ASN A 39 -5.49 5.00 24.18
N ARG A 40 -6.75 4.93 24.59
CA ARG A 40 -7.78 5.88 24.14
C ARG A 40 -7.45 7.32 24.53
N HIS A 41 -7.03 7.53 25.78
CA HIS A 41 -6.61 8.85 26.25
C HIS A 41 -5.47 9.45 25.43
N VAL A 42 -4.44 8.65 25.08
CA VAL A 42 -3.33 9.11 24.23
C VAL A 42 -3.84 9.54 22.84
N ILE A 43 -4.79 8.80 22.25
CA ILE A 43 -5.38 9.16 20.94
C ILE A 43 -6.14 10.49 21.04
N GLU A 44 -6.98 10.65 22.05
CA GLU A 44 -7.78 11.86 22.29
C GLU A 44 -6.89 13.08 22.59
N GLU A 45 -5.85 12.89 23.40
CA GLU A 45 -4.90 13.95 23.72
C GLU A 45 -4.13 14.43 22.49
N ASN A 46 -3.64 13.51 21.66
CA ASN A 46 -2.97 13.85 20.40
C ASN A 46 -3.92 14.58 19.45
N ALA A 47 -5.15 14.09 19.29
CA ALA A 47 -6.16 14.74 18.47
C ALA A 47 -6.44 16.17 18.95
N ARG A 48 -6.56 16.38 20.27
CA ARG A 48 -6.76 17.69 20.90
C ARG A 48 -5.55 18.62 20.67
N LYS A 49 -4.32 18.13 20.90
CA LYS A 49 -3.08 18.90 20.67
C LYS A 49 -2.97 19.34 19.20
N LEU A 50 -3.30 18.45 18.28
CA LEU A 50 -3.24 18.71 16.85
C LEU A 50 -4.47 19.44 16.31
N LYS A 51 -5.49 19.69 17.15
CA LYS A 51 -6.78 20.31 16.77
C LYS A 51 -7.47 19.55 15.62
N ILE A 52 -7.47 18.21 15.70
CA ILE A 52 -8.17 17.34 14.76
C ILE A 52 -9.52 16.95 15.36
N PRO A 53 -10.66 17.29 14.74
CA PRO A 53 -11.98 16.94 15.23
C PRO A 53 -12.28 15.46 14.90
N VAL A 54 -11.83 14.54 15.77
CA VAL A 54 -12.02 13.10 15.55
C VAL A 54 -13.40 12.63 16.01
N HIS A 55 -14.04 11.81 15.19
CA HIS A 55 -15.20 11.02 15.56
C HIS A 55 -14.74 9.62 15.97
N ILE A 56 -14.88 9.30 17.25
CA ILE A 56 -14.52 7.98 17.79
C ILE A 56 -15.79 7.14 17.87
N PHE A 57 -15.80 6.01 17.19
CA PHE A 57 -16.88 5.02 17.28
C PHE A 57 -16.33 3.68 17.78
N GLU A 58 -17.12 3.03 18.60
CA GLU A 58 -16.75 1.79 19.29
C GLU A 58 -17.21 0.57 18.49
N SER A 59 -16.48 -0.53 18.64
CA SER A 59 -16.86 -1.83 18.07
C SER A 59 -16.30 -2.97 18.92
N ASP A 60 -17.00 -4.08 18.96
CA ASP A 60 -16.65 -5.28 19.73
C ASP A 60 -15.69 -6.21 18.97
N ILE A 61 -14.84 -5.65 18.10
CA ILE A 61 -13.96 -6.45 17.24
C ILE A 61 -12.96 -7.25 18.06
N PHE A 62 -12.39 -6.67 19.11
CA PHE A 62 -11.43 -7.42 19.93
C PHE A 62 -12.07 -8.62 20.61
N ASP A 63 -13.29 -8.48 21.09
CA ASP A 63 -14.00 -9.60 21.72
C ASP A 63 -14.37 -10.68 20.69
N SER A 64 -14.72 -10.27 19.46
CA SER A 64 -15.02 -11.19 18.36
C SER A 64 -13.79 -11.96 17.84
N VAL A 65 -12.59 -11.37 17.95
CA VAL A 65 -11.35 -11.97 17.44
C VAL A 65 -10.59 -12.74 18.53
N TYR A 66 -10.94 -12.55 19.81
CA TYR A 66 -10.23 -13.13 20.96
C TYR A 66 -10.10 -14.67 20.91
N ASN A 67 -11.12 -15.35 20.40
CA ASN A 67 -11.21 -16.82 20.35
C ASN A 67 -10.72 -17.42 19.02
N VAL A 68 -10.11 -16.64 18.14
CA VAL A 68 -9.67 -17.11 16.81
C VAL A 68 -8.20 -17.51 16.86
N GLU A 69 -7.92 -18.82 16.77
CA GLU A 69 -6.56 -19.39 16.82
C GLU A 69 -5.70 -19.05 15.60
N LYS A 70 -6.32 -18.91 14.39
CA LYS A 70 -5.58 -18.65 13.15
C LYS A 70 -5.67 -17.17 12.70
N SER A 71 -4.51 -16.50 12.71
CA SER A 71 -4.32 -15.14 12.17
C SER A 71 -5.29 -14.10 12.73
N PRO A 72 -5.41 -13.91 14.06
CA PRO A 72 -6.35 -12.97 14.67
C PRO A 72 -6.10 -11.52 14.18
N CYS A 73 -4.83 -11.14 13.97
CA CYS A 73 -4.47 -9.81 13.46
C CYS A 73 -5.00 -9.56 12.03
N TYR A 74 -4.99 -10.56 11.16
CA TYR A 74 -5.55 -10.42 9.81
C TYR A 74 -7.07 -10.23 9.86
N LEU A 75 -7.76 -11.03 10.66
CA LEU A 75 -9.21 -10.94 10.83
C LEU A 75 -9.60 -9.59 11.44
N CYS A 76 -8.91 -9.15 12.48
CA CYS A 76 -9.08 -7.83 13.09
C CYS A 76 -8.93 -6.72 12.06
N ALA A 77 -7.85 -6.71 11.28
CA ALA A 77 -7.61 -5.71 10.25
C ALA A 77 -8.71 -5.70 9.17
N ARG A 78 -9.21 -6.87 8.78
CA ARG A 78 -10.30 -7.01 7.81
C ARG A 78 -11.61 -6.46 8.34
N MET A 79 -11.99 -6.83 9.57
CA MET A 79 -13.21 -6.35 10.22
C MET A 79 -13.16 -4.83 10.43
N ARG A 80 -12.04 -4.31 10.95
CA ARG A 80 -11.82 -2.86 11.12
C ARG A 80 -12.04 -2.10 9.82
N ARG A 81 -11.53 -2.62 8.71
CA ARG A 81 -11.72 -2.00 7.39
C ARG A 81 -13.18 -2.00 6.98
N GLY A 82 -13.90 -3.09 7.15
CA GLY A 82 -15.34 -3.18 6.85
C GLY A 82 -16.16 -2.15 7.63
N HIS A 83 -15.94 -2.04 8.93
CA HIS A 83 -16.63 -1.05 9.78
C HIS A 83 -16.31 0.40 9.37
N LEU A 84 -15.03 0.70 9.07
CA LEU A 84 -14.64 2.03 8.59
C LEU A 84 -15.34 2.41 7.28
N TYR A 85 -15.48 1.47 6.34
CA TYR A 85 -16.19 1.72 5.08
C TYR A 85 -17.67 1.97 5.30
N ASN A 86 -18.33 1.16 6.13
CA ASN A 86 -19.76 1.34 6.44
C ASN A 86 -20.01 2.70 7.07
N PHE A 87 -19.25 3.05 8.11
CA PHE A 87 -19.41 4.31 8.81
C PHE A 87 -19.11 5.52 7.92
N ALA A 88 -18.06 5.45 7.09
CA ALA A 88 -17.75 6.50 6.13
C ALA A 88 -18.89 6.68 5.10
N LYS A 89 -19.51 5.59 4.67
CA LYS A 89 -20.66 5.64 3.75
C LYS A 89 -21.90 6.26 4.41
N GLU A 90 -22.16 5.96 5.67
CA GLU A 90 -23.24 6.56 6.47
C GLU A 90 -23.06 8.09 6.60
N LEU A 91 -21.81 8.56 6.69
CA LEU A 91 -21.46 9.98 6.71
C LEU A 91 -21.46 10.63 5.30
N GLY A 92 -21.83 9.90 4.25
CA GLY A 92 -21.86 10.42 2.88
C GLY A 92 -20.49 10.54 2.22
N CYS A 93 -19.44 9.97 2.79
CA CYS A 93 -18.11 9.99 2.20
C CYS A 93 -18.05 9.10 0.95
N ASN A 94 -17.32 9.54 -0.06
CA ASN A 94 -17.06 8.78 -1.29
C ASN A 94 -15.64 8.21 -1.36
N LYS A 95 -14.77 8.53 -0.39
CA LYS A 95 -13.38 8.07 -0.32
C LYS A 95 -12.99 7.70 1.10
N ILE A 96 -12.09 6.72 1.21
CA ILE A 96 -11.35 6.43 2.45
C ILE A 96 -9.87 6.71 2.21
N ALA A 97 -9.28 7.54 3.07
CA ALA A 97 -7.84 7.78 3.09
C ALA A 97 -7.17 6.90 4.14
N LEU A 98 -6.12 6.17 3.76
CA LEU A 98 -5.31 5.35 4.65
C LEU A 98 -3.88 5.89 4.73
N GLY A 99 -3.32 5.92 5.93
CA GLY A 99 -1.99 6.46 6.21
C GLY A 99 -0.83 5.54 5.86
N HIS A 100 -0.94 4.73 4.79
CA HIS A 100 0.19 3.96 4.29
C HIS A 100 1.18 4.89 3.60
N HIS A 101 2.46 4.66 3.87
CA HIS A 101 3.56 5.49 3.41
C HIS A 101 4.53 4.70 2.51
N TYR A 102 5.56 5.36 1.97
CA TYR A 102 6.52 4.79 1.02
C TYR A 102 7.15 3.48 1.52
N ASP A 103 7.57 3.44 2.78
CA ASP A 103 8.23 2.26 3.34
C ASP A 103 7.26 1.06 3.43
N ASP A 104 5.97 1.28 3.72
CA ASP A 104 4.95 0.22 3.65
C ASP A 104 4.81 -0.36 2.23
N VAL A 105 4.95 0.49 1.20
CA VAL A 105 4.86 0.07 -0.21
C VAL A 105 6.00 -0.86 -0.57
N ILE A 106 7.25 -0.45 -0.31
CA ILE A 106 8.43 -1.27 -0.64
C ILE A 106 8.49 -2.57 0.16
N GLU A 107 8.09 -2.53 1.44
CA GLU A 107 7.94 -3.73 2.26
C GLU A 107 6.89 -4.68 1.67
N THR A 108 5.76 -4.16 1.19
CA THR A 108 4.69 -4.96 0.58
C THR A 108 5.13 -5.62 -0.73
N ILE A 109 5.93 -4.92 -1.55
CA ILE A 109 6.49 -5.49 -2.79
C ILE A 109 7.36 -6.70 -2.45
N LEU A 110 8.33 -6.54 -1.54
CA LEU A 110 9.21 -7.65 -1.16
C LEU A 110 8.47 -8.78 -0.44
N MET A 111 7.49 -8.47 0.41
CA MET A 111 6.65 -9.50 1.04
C MET A 111 5.88 -10.30 -0.01
N GLY A 112 5.35 -9.64 -1.06
CA GLY A 112 4.69 -10.31 -2.17
C GLY A 112 5.62 -11.27 -2.91
N MET A 113 6.85 -10.86 -3.18
CA MET A 113 7.87 -11.68 -3.86
C MET A 113 8.35 -12.84 -3.00
N LEU A 114 8.78 -12.57 -1.76
CA LEU A 114 9.47 -13.54 -0.91
C LEU A 114 8.53 -14.57 -0.27
N TYR A 115 7.31 -14.17 0.05
CA TYR A 115 6.36 -15.03 0.78
C TYR A 115 5.06 -15.31 0.03
N GLY A 116 4.76 -14.55 -1.03
CA GLY A 116 3.52 -14.68 -1.79
C GLY A 116 3.70 -15.19 -3.23
N ALA A 117 4.96 -15.36 -3.70
CA ALA A 117 5.27 -15.70 -5.10
C ALA A 117 4.56 -14.77 -6.11
N GLN A 118 4.46 -13.48 -5.78
CA GLN A 118 3.76 -12.50 -6.59
C GLN A 118 4.52 -11.17 -6.62
N VAL A 119 4.64 -10.59 -7.82
CA VAL A 119 5.09 -9.21 -7.98
C VAL A 119 3.85 -8.32 -7.97
N GLN A 120 3.60 -7.70 -6.83
CA GLN A 120 2.45 -6.80 -6.63
C GLN A 120 2.76 -5.76 -5.57
N THR A 121 2.03 -4.66 -5.59
CA THR A 121 2.11 -3.60 -4.60
C THR A 121 0.73 -3.17 -4.11
N MET A 122 0.69 -2.35 -3.06
CA MET A 122 -0.54 -1.64 -2.71
C MET A 122 -0.70 -0.43 -3.64
N MET A 123 -1.83 -0.32 -4.33
CA MET A 123 -2.08 0.79 -5.24
C MET A 123 -2.30 2.11 -4.47
N PRO A 124 -1.80 3.25 -4.97
CA PRO A 124 -2.02 4.55 -4.33
C PRO A 124 -3.49 4.97 -4.31
N LYS A 125 -4.26 4.48 -5.28
CA LYS A 125 -5.69 4.72 -5.45
C LYS A 125 -6.36 3.50 -6.07
N LEU A 126 -7.54 3.14 -5.56
CA LEU A 126 -8.33 2.04 -6.13
C LEU A 126 -9.82 2.19 -5.82
N HIS A 127 -10.68 1.71 -6.71
CA HIS A 127 -12.11 1.57 -6.43
C HIS A 127 -12.35 0.38 -5.52
N SER A 128 -13.26 0.54 -4.57
CA SER A 128 -13.64 -0.56 -3.69
C SER A 128 -14.49 -1.58 -4.45
N THR A 129 -14.11 -2.85 -4.38
CA THR A 129 -14.91 -3.94 -4.97
C THR A 129 -16.11 -4.34 -4.11
N ASN A 130 -16.06 -4.06 -2.81
CA ASN A 130 -17.09 -4.47 -1.84
C ASN A 130 -18.03 -3.33 -1.44
N PHE A 131 -17.66 -2.09 -1.73
CA PHE A 131 -18.41 -0.88 -1.36
C PHE A 131 -18.56 -0.02 -2.60
N GLU A 132 -19.67 -0.19 -3.31
CA GLU A 132 -19.94 0.54 -4.54
C GLU A 132 -19.93 2.05 -4.32
N GLY A 133 -19.32 2.78 -5.25
CA GLY A 133 -19.14 4.24 -5.19
C GLY A 133 -18.03 4.71 -4.25
N MET A 134 -17.34 3.81 -3.55
CA MET A 134 -16.25 4.18 -2.64
C MET A 134 -14.88 3.95 -3.29
N GLU A 135 -13.97 4.90 -3.07
CA GLU A 135 -12.55 4.79 -3.43
C GLU A 135 -11.68 4.71 -2.18
N LEU A 136 -10.56 4.00 -2.29
CA LEU A 136 -9.48 4.03 -1.30
C LEU A 136 -8.32 4.84 -1.87
N ILE A 137 -7.78 5.75 -1.07
CA ILE A 137 -6.61 6.56 -1.43
C ILE A 137 -5.53 6.46 -0.34
N ARG A 138 -4.27 6.68 -0.72
CA ARG A 138 -3.10 6.67 0.17
C ARG A 138 -2.30 7.96 -0.02
N PRO A 139 -2.68 9.05 0.66
CA PRO A 139 -2.05 10.36 0.47
C PRO A 139 -0.56 10.39 0.85
N LEU A 140 -0.12 9.53 1.79
CA LEU A 140 1.27 9.45 2.23
C LEU A 140 2.14 8.52 1.37
N TYR A 141 1.67 8.06 0.21
CA TYR A 141 2.29 7.02 -0.60
C TYR A 141 3.76 7.27 -0.94
N LEU A 142 4.15 8.52 -1.11
CA LEU A 142 5.52 8.96 -1.44
C LEU A 142 6.27 9.56 -0.24
N ILE A 143 5.67 9.60 0.96
CA ILE A 143 6.30 10.13 2.17
C ILE A 143 7.08 9.01 2.86
N ARG A 144 8.30 9.33 3.33
CA ARG A 144 9.15 8.39 4.05
C ARG A 144 8.73 8.25 5.52
N GLU A 145 8.88 7.05 6.09
CA GLU A 145 8.62 6.82 7.50
C GLU A 145 9.49 7.73 8.40
N ASP A 146 10.71 7.98 7.99
CA ASP A 146 11.64 8.82 8.75
C ASP A 146 11.19 10.29 8.79
N ASP A 147 10.58 10.82 7.71
CA ASP A 147 9.97 12.15 7.70
C ASP A 147 8.76 12.21 8.67
N ILE A 148 7.97 11.14 8.73
CA ILE A 148 6.84 11.03 9.66
C ILE A 148 7.35 11.00 11.11
N LYS A 149 8.42 10.27 11.38
CA LYS A 149 9.08 10.24 12.70
C LYS A 149 9.65 11.61 13.09
N ALA A 150 10.32 12.27 12.14
CA ALA A 150 10.86 13.61 12.36
C ALA A 150 9.74 14.63 12.70
N TRP A 151 8.61 14.57 11.98
CA TRP A 151 7.43 15.38 12.30
C TRP A 151 6.87 15.09 13.69
N ARG A 152 6.76 13.81 14.07
CA ARG A 152 6.35 13.38 15.42
C ARG A 152 7.24 13.99 16.50
N ASP A 153 8.55 13.85 16.32
CA ASP A 153 9.54 14.26 17.31
C ASP A 153 9.60 15.79 17.44
N TYR A 154 9.53 16.50 16.30
CA TYR A 154 9.45 17.96 16.28
C TYR A 154 8.22 18.52 17.03
N ASN A 155 7.09 17.82 16.97
CA ASN A 155 5.86 18.22 17.65
C ASN A 155 5.72 17.61 19.04
N HIS A 156 6.73 16.93 19.58
CA HIS A 156 6.73 16.27 20.88
C HIS A 156 5.50 15.37 21.11
N LEU A 157 5.13 14.60 20.08
CA LEU A 157 3.97 13.71 20.09
C LEU A 157 4.39 12.30 20.51
N HIS A 158 3.57 11.67 21.34
CA HIS A 158 3.73 10.27 21.73
C HIS A 158 2.57 9.46 21.18
N PHE A 159 2.89 8.37 20.51
CA PHE A 159 1.89 7.48 19.91
C PHE A 159 2.00 6.08 20.50
N ILE A 160 0.87 5.41 20.62
CA ILE A 160 0.81 4.01 21.00
C ILE A 160 1.50 3.16 19.93
N GLN A 161 2.38 2.24 20.37
CA GLN A 161 3.08 1.33 19.44
C GLN A 161 2.15 0.22 18.94
N CYS A 162 1.37 -0.35 19.85
CA CYS A 162 0.33 -1.33 19.52
C CYS A 162 -0.92 -1.02 20.34
N ALA A 163 -2.04 -0.85 19.65
CA ALA A 163 -3.33 -0.53 20.26
C ALA A 163 -4.11 -1.79 20.69
N CYS A 164 -3.55 -2.97 20.54
CA CYS A 164 -4.21 -4.22 20.83
C CYS A 164 -4.27 -4.48 22.34
N LYS A 165 -5.43 -4.90 22.88
CA LYS A 165 -5.56 -5.40 24.26
C LYS A 165 -4.63 -6.60 24.55
N PHE A 166 -4.16 -7.24 23.49
CA PHE A 166 -3.30 -8.44 23.54
C PHE A 166 -1.81 -8.11 23.56
N THR A 167 -1.39 -6.84 23.77
CA THR A 167 0.04 -6.46 23.76
C THR A 167 0.85 -7.26 24.77
N ASP A 168 0.28 -7.54 25.93
CA ASP A 168 0.96 -8.32 27.00
C ASP A 168 0.93 -9.83 26.76
N THR A 169 0.00 -10.33 25.95
CA THR A 169 -0.19 -11.76 25.62
C THR A 169 -0.04 -12.05 24.13
N CYS A 170 0.24 -11.03 23.31
CA CYS A 170 0.37 -11.19 21.87
C CYS A 170 1.65 -11.94 21.52
N THR A 171 1.50 -13.22 21.26
CA THR A 171 2.60 -14.08 20.77
C THR A 171 3.19 -13.56 19.45
N THR A 172 2.41 -12.85 18.65
CA THR A 172 2.85 -12.22 17.39
C THR A 172 3.73 -10.99 17.60
N CYS A 173 3.54 -10.26 18.73
CA CYS A 173 4.33 -9.06 19.04
C CYS A 173 5.55 -9.38 19.90
N ASN A 174 5.49 -10.44 20.75
CA ASN A 174 6.46 -10.72 21.79
C ASN A 174 7.34 -11.97 21.53
N ASN A 175 7.01 -12.83 20.56
CA ASN A 175 7.80 -14.03 20.25
C ASN A 175 8.79 -13.76 19.12
N GLU A 176 10.08 -14.01 19.37
CA GLU A 176 11.14 -13.96 18.34
C GLU A 176 10.91 -14.96 17.21
N GLU A 177 10.29 -16.11 17.48
CA GLU A 177 9.97 -17.15 16.50
C GLU A 177 8.81 -16.78 15.57
N THR A 178 7.90 -15.89 15.98
CA THR A 178 6.78 -15.40 15.17
C THR A 178 6.99 -13.96 14.70
N ARG A 179 8.23 -13.53 14.62
CA ARG A 179 8.59 -12.20 14.10
C ARG A 179 7.82 -11.92 12.82
N SER A 180 7.03 -10.87 12.81
CA SER A 180 6.21 -10.50 11.65
C SER A 180 7.09 -10.50 10.39
N LYS A 181 6.64 -11.17 9.33
CA LYS A 181 7.29 -11.15 7.99
C LYS A 181 7.68 -9.74 7.53
N ARG A 182 6.91 -8.74 7.96
CA ARG A 182 7.20 -7.35 7.71
C ARG A 182 8.46 -6.86 8.41
N VAL A 183 8.71 -7.29 9.65
CA VAL A 183 9.93 -6.93 10.39
C VAL A 183 11.16 -7.55 9.74
N GLU A 184 11.07 -8.79 9.28
CA GLU A 184 12.14 -9.46 8.54
C GLU A 184 12.49 -8.69 7.26
N VAL A 185 11.47 -8.33 6.47
CA VAL A 185 11.66 -7.57 5.23
C VAL A 185 12.24 -6.18 5.51
N LYS A 186 11.78 -5.50 6.55
CA LYS A 186 12.32 -4.19 6.96
C LYS A 186 13.81 -4.28 7.30
N GLN A 187 14.22 -5.33 8.03
CA GLN A 187 15.63 -5.57 8.34
C GLN A 187 16.45 -5.92 7.10
N LEU A 188 15.89 -6.72 6.18
CA LEU A 188 16.52 -7.03 4.90
C LEU A 188 16.77 -5.76 4.08
N ILE A 189 15.78 -4.89 3.96
CA ILE A 189 15.93 -3.60 3.25
C ILE A 189 17.02 -2.75 3.89
N ALA A 190 17.01 -2.62 5.22
CA ALA A 190 18.03 -1.87 5.95
C ALA A 190 19.44 -2.39 5.67
N LYS A 191 19.63 -3.72 5.72
CA LYS A 191 20.90 -4.37 5.42
C LYS A 191 21.35 -4.14 3.96
N LEU A 192 20.44 -4.24 3.00
CA LEU A 192 20.76 -4.00 1.59
C LEU A 192 21.12 -2.54 1.34
N LYS A 193 20.54 -1.61 2.08
CA LYS A 193 20.81 -0.17 1.99
C LYS A 193 22.24 0.18 2.40
N GLU A 194 22.87 -0.59 3.28
CA GLU A 194 24.28 -0.38 3.68
C GLU A 194 25.23 -0.48 2.48
N THR A 195 24.92 -1.36 1.51
CA THR A 195 25.76 -1.58 0.31
C THR A 195 25.24 -0.87 -0.93
N ASN A 196 23.93 -0.62 -1.01
CA ASN A 196 23.30 0.04 -2.14
C ASN A 196 22.33 1.13 -1.67
N PRO A 197 22.70 2.41 -1.69
CA PRO A 197 21.85 3.51 -1.25
C PRO A 197 20.57 3.68 -2.09
N PHE A 198 20.52 3.09 -3.30
CA PHE A 198 19.37 3.17 -4.21
C PHE A 198 18.40 1.99 -4.07
N VAL A 199 18.66 1.05 -3.17
CA VAL A 199 17.86 -0.20 -3.07
C VAL A 199 16.37 0.08 -2.88
N GLU A 200 16.03 1.02 -2.01
CA GLU A 200 14.63 1.36 -1.72
C GLU A 200 13.92 1.93 -2.96
N SER A 201 14.56 2.85 -3.67
CA SER A 201 14.02 3.41 -4.91
C SER A 201 13.94 2.39 -6.04
N ASN A 202 14.89 1.45 -6.11
CA ASN A 202 14.89 0.39 -7.10
C ASN A 202 13.74 -0.61 -6.84
N ILE A 203 13.49 -0.98 -5.58
CA ILE A 203 12.34 -1.82 -5.22
C ILE A 203 11.04 -1.12 -5.61
N PHE A 204 10.88 0.16 -5.27
CA PHE A 204 9.70 0.94 -5.61
C PHE A 204 9.46 1.00 -7.13
N LYS A 205 10.48 1.40 -7.87
CA LYS A 205 10.41 1.55 -9.34
C LYS A 205 10.25 0.22 -10.08
N SER A 206 10.63 -0.91 -9.49
CA SER A 206 10.52 -2.22 -10.15
C SER A 206 9.08 -2.59 -10.54
N VAL A 207 8.09 -2.11 -9.79
CA VAL A 207 6.67 -2.34 -10.10
C VAL A 207 6.06 -1.29 -11.04
N GLU A 208 6.79 -0.20 -11.31
CA GLU A 208 6.43 0.81 -12.32
C GLU A 208 7.03 0.49 -13.70
N ASN A 209 8.14 -0.29 -13.72
CA ASN A 209 8.91 -0.62 -14.92
C ASN A 209 8.85 -2.13 -15.22
N VAL A 210 7.66 -2.72 -15.20
CA VAL A 210 7.49 -4.14 -15.54
C VAL A 210 7.52 -4.30 -17.05
N ASN A 211 8.54 -5.02 -17.56
CA ASN A 211 8.62 -5.38 -18.97
C ASN A 211 7.90 -6.72 -19.19
N LEU A 212 6.70 -6.68 -19.76
CA LEU A 212 5.86 -7.85 -19.99
C LEU A 212 6.45 -8.83 -21.01
N ASP A 213 7.35 -8.40 -21.90
CA ASP A 213 8.01 -9.27 -22.88
C ASP A 213 9.06 -10.20 -22.24
N THR A 214 9.49 -9.89 -21.03
CA THR A 214 10.53 -10.64 -20.30
C THR A 214 10.01 -11.31 -19.04
N VAL A 215 8.69 -11.41 -18.85
CA VAL A 215 8.07 -12.17 -17.77
C VAL A 215 7.43 -13.44 -18.30
N ILE A 216 7.56 -14.54 -17.55
CA ILE A 216 7.00 -15.85 -17.95
C ILE A 216 5.47 -15.82 -18.00
N GLY A 217 4.84 -15.05 -17.12
CA GLY A 217 3.39 -14.91 -17.11
C GLY A 217 2.93 -13.80 -16.17
N TYR A 218 1.73 -13.29 -16.41
CA TYR A 218 1.10 -12.26 -15.61
C TYR A 218 -0.43 -12.44 -15.58
N LYS A 219 -1.09 -11.72 -14.68
CA LYS A 219 -2.56 -11.67 -14.61
C LYS A 219 -3.03 -10.24 -14.90
N ALA A 220 -3.97 -10.12 -15.82
CA ALA A 220 -4.64 -8.85 -16.12
C ALA A 220 -6.15 -9.09 -16.30
N GLY A 221 -6.99 -8.24 -15.69
CA GLY A 221 -8.45 -8.36 -15.76
C GLY A 221 -9.01 -9.71 -15.28
N GLY A 222 -8.31 -10.39 -14.34
CA GLY A 222 -8.69 -11.73 -13.89
C GLY A 222 -8.22 -12.88 -14.77
N VAL A 223 -7.67 -12.59 -15.97
CA VAL A 223 -7.15 -13.57 -16.91
C VAL A 223 -5.66 -13.79 -16.66
N ARG A 224 -5.23 -15.05 -16.76
CA ARG A 224 -3.81 -15.43 -16.72
C ARG A 224 -3.27 -15.46 -18.14
N HIS A 225 -2.14 -14.77 -18.35
CA HIS A 225 -1.37 -14.76 -19.59
C HIS A 225 -0.04 -15.48 -19.36
N HIS A 226 0.41 -16.21 -20.36
CA HIS A 226 1.67 -16.91 -20.35
C HIS A 226 2.45 -16.60 -21.65
N PHE A 227 3.78 -16.55 -21.59
CA PHE A 227 4.59 -16.20 -22.77
C PHE A 227 4.36 -17.13 -23.98
N LEU A 228 3.96 -18.39 -23.73
CA LEU A 228 3.62 -19.35 -24.79
C LEU A 228 2.34 -18.99 -25.55
N ASP A 229 1.44 -18.20 -24.96
CA ASP A 229 0.15 -17.86 -25.61
C ASP A 229 0.35 -17.08 -26.92
N THR A 230 1.46 -16.34 -27.04
CA THR A 230 1.79 -15.50 -28.22
C THR A 230 3.13 -15.86 -28.86
N TYR A 231 3.81 -16.92 -28.42
CA TYR A 231 5.16 -17.26 -28.83
C TYR A 231 5.26 -17.51 -30.35
N ASP A 232 4.38 -18.36 -30.90
CA ASP A 232 4.38 -18.71 -32.31
C ASP A 232 3.89 -17.56 -33.20
N GLU A 233 3.06 -16.68 -32.73
CA GLU A 233 2.60 -15.48 -33.43
C GLU A 233 3.71 -14.43 -33.57
N LYS A 234 4.49 -14.22 -32.52
CA LYS A 234 5.66 -13.32 -32.54
C LYS A 234 6.74 -13.84 -33.49
N GLY A 235 6.94 -15.16 -33.61
CA GLY A 235 7.85 -15.77 -34.56
C GLY A 235 7.44 -15.49 -36.01
N LYS A 236 6.18 -15.68 -36.34
CA LYS A 236 5.65 -15.42 -37.70
C LYS A 236 5.75 -13.95 -38.11
N ASN A 237 5.49 -13.03 -37.19
CA ASN A 237 5.62 -11.60 -37.46
C ASN A 237 7.08 -11.14 -37.60
N ALA A 238 8.02 -11.77 -36.89
CA ALA A 238 9.44 -11.50 -37.03
C ALA A 238 9.98 -11.98 -38.38
N ASP A 239 9.53 -13.14 -38.87
CA ASP A 239 9.90 -13.70 -40.18
C ASP A 239 9.32 -12.88 -41.31
N ALA A 240 8.06 -12.43 -41.23
CA ALA A 240 7.42 -11.53 -42.19
C ALA A 240 8.14 -10.17 -42.29
N GLY A 241 8.47 -9.55 -41.17
CA GLY A 241 9.21 -8.26 -41.15
C GLY A 241 10.65 -8.38 -41.64
N ASN A 242 11.29 -9.55 -41.54
CA ASN A 242 12.60 -9.81 -42.12
C ASN A 242 12.53 -10.07 -43.62
N GLN A 243 11.45 -10.67 -44.10
CA GLN A 243 11.20 -10.86 -45.52
C GLN A 243 10.95 -9.54 -46.23
N GLU A 244 10.09 -8.68 -45.74
CA GLU A 244 9.87 -7.32 -46.29
C GLU A 244 11.16 -6.49 -46.35
N LYS A 245 12.02 -6.53 -45.33
CA LYS A 245 13.33 -5.85 -45.34
C LYS A 245 14.33 -6.46 -46.30
N ALA A 246 14.21 -7.74 -46.62
CA ALA A 246 15.05 -8.44 -47.60
C ALA A 246 14.61 -8.07 -49.02
N ASP A 247 13.29 -8.01 -49.29
CA ASP A 247 12.72 -7.64 -50.57
C ASP A 247 13.00 -6.15 -50.91
N GLU A 248 12.85 -5.22 -49.93
CA GLU A 248 13.24 -3.80 -50.11
C GLU A 248 14.73 -3.60 -50.44
N LYS A 249 15.62 -4.44 -49.90
CA LYS A 249 17.04 -4.40 -50.23
C LYS A 249 17.37 -4.95 -51.58
N THR A 250 16.58 -5.92 -52.09
CA THR A 250 16.75 -6.48 -53.43
C THR A 250 16.24 -5.53 -54.50
N ASP A 251 15.12 -4.86 -54.29
CA ASP A 251 14.58 -3.84 -55.21
C ASP A 251 15.50 -2.63 -55.34
N LYS A 252 16.02 -2.08 -54.22
CA LYS A 252 17.01 -0.98 -54.24
C LYS A 252 18.30 -1.33 -54.96
N LYS A 253 18.74 -2.61 -54.93
CA LYS A 253 19.92 -3.05 -55.70
C LYS A 253 19.63 -3.33 -57.19
N ALA A 254 18.37 -3.54 -57.56
CA ALA A 254 17.95 -3.67 -58.96
C ALA A 254 17.90 -2.30 -59.65
N ASP A 255 17.39 -1.27 -58.93
CA ASP A 255 17.33 0.11 -59.46
C ASP A 255 18.71 0.77 -59.60
N GLU A 256 19.66 0.51 -58.69
CA GLU A 256 21.05 1.00 -58.80
C GLU A 256 21.87 0.37 -59.92
N LYS A 257 21.42 -0.73 -60.55
CA LYS A 257 22.07 -1.37 -61.67
C LYS A 257 21.45 -1.02 -63.05
N ALA A 258 20.35 -0.25 -63.03
CA ALA A 258 19.62 0.17 -64.24
C ALA A 258 19.95 1.62 -64.66
N GLU A 259 20.72 2.36 -63.87
CA GLU A 259 21.36 3.64 -64.20
C GLU A 259 22.83 3.39 -64.62
#